data_10b32caf757e3ca76139251edabbfec1
#
_entry.id   10b32caf757e3ca76139251edabbfec1
#
_cell.length_a   1.000
_cell.length_b   1.000
_cell.length_c   1.000
_cell.angle_alpha   90.00
_cell.angle_beta   90.00
_cell.angle_gamma   90.00
#
_symmetry.space_group_name_H-M   'P 1'
#
loop_
_entity.id
_entity.type
_entity.pdbx_description
1 polymer ?
#
loop_
_entity_poly.entity_id
_entity_poly.type
_entity_poly.pdbx_seq_one_letter_code
_entity_poly.pdbx_strand_id
1 'polypeptide(L)'
;MLLLLLASMLGTRLAERAHHAAGLSSVRQLSRAANDDCSGFVRTIYRREGVHLEAVPPRAGENGVTWIHRVAAARRALRKRPRPGDLVFFRNTWRKGLSHVGIVDSVRGDEVTFVHRAGKGIVRSRLDLRRPHARARNDVLRRGPRPALTGELLAGFAAPDSLPH
;
A
#
# COMPACT_ATOMS: atom_id res chain seq x y z
N MET A 1 -17.89 11.06 17.10
CA MET A 1 -18.06 11.81 15.83
C MET A 1 -16.77 12.53 15.42
N LEU A 2 -16.11 13.26 16.30
CA LEU A 2 -14.85 13.99 16.00
C LEU A 2 -13.70 13.04 15.56
N LEU A 3 -13.52 11.91 16.23
CA LEU A 3 -12.48 10.93 15.88
C LEU A 3 -12.65 10.32 14.48
N LEU A 4 -13.89 10.07 14.06
CA LEU A 4 -14.21 9.55 12.72
C LEU A 4 -13.94 10.58 11.62
N LEU A 5 -14.14 11.87 11.89
CA LEU A 5 -13.80 12.96 10.98
C LEU A 5 -12.28 13.10 10.82
N LEU A 6 -11.52 13.03 11.92
CA LEU A 6 -10.06 13.10 11.91
C LEU A 6 -9.43 11.91 11.18
N ALA A 7 -9.92 10.69 11.39
CA ALA A 7 -9.49 9.49 10.69
C ALA A 7 -9.76 9.57 9.18
N SER A 8 -10.92 10.09 8.78
CA SER A 8 -11.26 10.36 7.37
C SER A 8 -10.31 11.37 6.73
N MET A 9 -9.90 12.40 7.48
CA MET A 9 -8.95 13.41 7.00
C MET A 9 -7.53 12.87 6.81
N LEU A 10 -7.05 12.01 7.71
CA LEU A 10 -5.72 11.37 7.58
C LEU A 10 -5.67 10.50 6.31
N GLY A 11 -6.65 9.63 6.12
CA GLY A 11 -6.74 8.77 4.93
C GLY A 11 -6.75 9.59 3.64
N THR A 12 -7.53 10.67 3.58
CA THR A 12 -7.58 11.58 2.42
C THR A 12 -6.21 12.18 2.13
N ARG A 13 -5.51 12.74 3.14
CA ARG A 13 -4.18 13.32 2.96
C ARG A 13 -3.14 12.30 2.49
N LEU A 14 -3.19 11.07 3.03
CA LEU A 14 -2.30 9.99 2.59
C LEU A 14 -2.56 9.61 1.13
N ALA A 15 -3.83 9.48 0.72
CA ALA A 15 -4.21 9.20 -0.66
C ALA A 15 -3.74 10.32 -1.60
N GLU A 16 -3.96 11.59 -1.26
CA GLU A 16 -3.52 12.75 -2.04
C GLU A 16 -2.00 12.78 -2.20
N ARG A 17 -1.23 12.55 -1.12
CA ARG A 17 0.23 12.47 -1.22
C ARG A 17 0.71 11.33 -2.10
N ALA A 18 0.10 10.17 -1.97
CA ALA A 18 0.41 9.03 -2.83
C ALA A 18 0.08 9.33 -4.29
N HIS A 19 -1.07 9.95 -4.55
CA HIS A 19 -1.49 10.40 -5.88
C HIS A 19 -0.47 11.34 -6.53
N HIS A 20 -0.03 12.38 -5.81
CA HIS A 20 0.96 13.34 -6.31
C HIS A 20 2.35 12.74 -6.51
N ALA A 21 2.67 11.64 -5.82
CA ALA A 21 3.94 10.94 -6.01
C ALA A 21 3.94 10.04 -7.26
N ALA A 22 2.78 9.71 -7.81
CA ALA A 22 2.71 8.91 -9.04
C ALA A 22 3.39 9.62 -10.21
N GLY A 23 4.21 8.88 -10.95
CA GLY A 23 5.03 9.41 -12.04
C GLY A 23 6.49 9.67 -11.64
N LEU A 24 6.82 9.75 -10.36
CA LEU A 24 8.21 9.85 -9.92
C LEU A 24 8.96 8.53 -10.23
N SER A 25 10.21 8.66 -10.64
CA SER A 25 11.05 7.50 -11.01
C SER A 25 11.61 6.76 -9.79
N SER A 26 11.68 7.41 -8.61
CA SER A 26 12.27 6.86 -7.40
C SER A 26 11.66 7.47 -6.13
N VAL A 27 11.57 6.68 -5.07
CA VAL A 27 11.18 7.15 -3.72
C VAL A 27 12.19 8.17 -3.18
N ARG A 28 13.44 8.11 -3.64
CA ARG A 28 14.49 9.05 -3.23
C ARG A 28 14.21 10.50 -3.66
N GLN A 29 13.35 10.71 -4.65
CA GLN A 29 12.86 12.04 -5.00
C GLN A 29 11.91 12.63 -3.94
N LEU A 30 11.28 11.78 -3.14
CA LEU A 30 10.49 12.18 -1.98
C LEU A 30 11.36 12.35 -0.72
N SER A 31 12.33 11.45 -0.52
CA SER A 31 13.25 11.48 0.62
C SER A 31 14.55 10.77 0.25
N ARG A 32 15.68 11.47 0.27
CA ARG A 32 16.99 10.92 -0.12
C ARG A 32 17.42 9.70 0.71
N ALA A 33 17.01 9.65 1.98
CA ALA A 33 17.30 8.54 2.89
C ALA A 33 16.36 7.35 2.76
N ALA A 34 15.33 7.43 1.91
CA ALA A 34 14.36 6.36 1.76
C ALA A 34 14.92 5.19 0.95
N ASN A 35 14.53 3.97 1.32
CA ASN A 35 14.71 2.81 0.45
C ASN A 35 13.86 2.98 -0.80
N ASP A 36 14.43 2.68 -1.97
CA ASP A 36 13.73 2.81 -3.25
C ASP A 36 12.97 1.52 -3.59
N ASP A 37 12.10 1.11 -2.67
CA ASP A 37 11.21 -0.05 -2.79
C ASP A 37 9.78 0.27 -2.34
N CYS A 38 8.88 -0.70 -2.46
CA CYS A 38 7.46 -0.52 -2.11
C CYS A 38 7.25 -0.19 -0.62
N SER A 39 8.03 -0.79 0.27
CA SER A 39 7.95 -0.52 1.71
C SER A 39 8.52 0.86 2.07
N GLY A 40 9.60 1.27 1.41
CA GLY A 40 10.18 2.60 1.54
C GLY A 40 9.25 3.71 1.08
N PHE A 41 8.53 3.48 -0.03
CA PHE A 41 7.50 4.39 -0.52
C PHE A 41 6.41 4.61 0.53
N VAL A 42 5.80 3.54 1.00
CA VAL A 42 4.73 3.59 2.01
C VAL A 42 5.19 4.31 3.27
N ARG A 43 6.35 3.92 3.84
CA ARG A 43 6.90 4.57 5.04
C ARG A 43 7.14 6.06 4.85
N THR A 44 7.65 6.46 3.69
CA THR A 44 7.93 7.86 3.37
C THR A 44 6.64 8.70 3.33
N ILE A 45 5.60 8.20 2.68
CA ILE A 45 4.30 8.90 2.61
C ILE A 45 3.65 8.97 3.99
N TYR A 46 3.61 7.86 4.72
CA TYR A 46 2.98 7.76 6.03
C TYR A 46 3.67 8.66 7.07
N ARG A 47 5.00 8.66 7.12
CA ARG A 47 5.78 9.52 8.02
C ARG A 47 5.48 11.00 7.83
N ARG A 48 5.26 11.45 6.61
CA ARG A 48 4.91 12.84 6.30
C ARG A 48 3.55 13.27 6.85
N GLU A 49 2.69 12.32 7.18
CA GLU A 49 1.40 12.53 7.83
C GLU A 49 1.40 12.14 9.32
N GLY A 50 2.58 11.97 9.92
CA GLY A 50 2.73 11.69 11.35
C GLY A 50 2.49 10.22 11.72
N VAL A 51 2.42 9.29 10.74
CA VAL A 51 2.33 7.86 11.01
C VAL A 51 3.73 7.24 10.98
N HIS A 52 4.20 6.79 12.13
CA HIS A 52 5.58 6.33 12.35
C HIS A 52 5.64 4.80 12.47
N LEU A 53 5.60 4.09 11.34
CA LEU A 53 5.69 2.62 11.32
C LEU A 53 6.98 2.11 12.02
N GLU A 54 8.04 2.90 11.96
CA GLU A 54 9.34 2.61 12.58
C GLU A 54 9.31 2.63 14.12
N ALA A 55 8.26 3.15 14.74
CA ALA A 55 8.09 3.06 16.20
C ALA A 55 8.02 1.60 16.69
N VAL A 56 7.71 0.66 15.79
CA VAL A 56 7.79 -0.78 16.04
C VAL A 56 8.87 -1.36 15.13
N PRO A 57 10.07 -1.70 15.63
CA PRO A 57 11.17 -2.12 14.79
C PRO A 57 10.91 -3.46 14.08
N PRO A 58 11.52 -3.70 12.90
CA PRO A 58 11.47 -4.99 12.24
C PRO A 58 12.21 -6.06 13.06
N ARG A 59 11.80 -7.31 12.90
CA ARG A 59 12.50 -8.47 13.45
C ARG A 59 13.68 -8.85 12.54
N ALA A 60 14.65 -9.56 13.08
CA ALA A 60 15.79 -10.04 12.29
C ALA A 60 15.33 -10.85 11.07
N GLY A 61 15.81 -10.50 9.89
CA GLY A 61 15.46 -11.15 8.62
C GLY A 61 14.05 -10.86 8.08
N GLU A 62 13.27 -10.02 8.76
CA GLU A 62 11.92 -9.65 8.33
C GLU A 62 11.98 -8.65 7.15
N ASN A 63 11.29 -8.95 6.06
CA ASN A 63 11.19 -8.00 4.96
C ASN A 63 10.21 -6.87 5.28
N GLY A 64 10.38 -5.72 4.63
CA GLY A 64 9.61 -4.51 4.92
C GLY A 64 8.10 -4.68 4.80
N VAL A 65 7.61 -5.49 3.88
CA VAL A 65 6.17 -5.72 3.67
C VAL A 65 5.59 -6.58 4.80
N THR A 66 6.27 -7.67 5.16
CA THR A 66 5.86 -8.54 6.28
C THR A 66 5.87 -7.77 7.59
N TRP A 67 6.90 -6.94 7.81
CA TRP A 67 6.99 -6.06 8.96
C TRP A 67 5.80 -5.11 9.07
N ILE A 68 5.50 -4.33 8.01
CA ILE A 68 4.39 -3.39 8.00
C ILE A 68 3.06 -4.12 8.25
N HIS A 69 2.85 -5.28 7.62
CA HIS A 69 1.65 -6.08 7.83
C HIS A 69 1.54 -6.58 9.27
N ARG A 70 2.65 -7.02 9.89
CA ARG A 70 2.68 -7.44 11.30
C ARG A 70 2.31 -6.29 12.24
N VAL A 71 2.85 -5.09 11.99
CA VAL A 71 2.49 -3.90 12.77
C VAL A 71 1.00 -3.60 12.64
N ALA A 72 0.46 -3.65 11.43
CA ALA A 72 -0.96 -3.43 11.17
C ALA A 72 -1.85 -4.49 11.86
N ALA A 73 -1.47 -5.75 11.82
CA ALA A 73 -2.20 -6.84 12.47
C ALA A 73 -2.21 -6.68 13.99
N ALA A 74 -1.06 -6.38 14.60
CA ALA A 74 -0.93 -6.17 16.06
C ALA A 74 -1.77 -4.97 16.54
N ARG A 75 -1.98 -3.98 15.70
CA ARG A 75 -2.80 -2.79 15.96
C ARG A 75 -4.27 -2.94 15.56
N ARG A 76 -4.69 -4.15 15.15
CA ARG A 76 -6.06 -4.44 14.64
C ARG A 76 -6.48 -3.51 13.50
N ALA A 77 -5.52 -3.05 12.71
CA ALA A 77 -5.72 -2.15 11.59
C ALA A 77 -6.23 -2.87 10.32
N LEU A 78 -6.11 -4.20 10.25
CA LEU A 78 -6.51 -4.97 9.07
C LEU A 78 -8.01 -4.85 8.80
N ARG A 79 -8.36 -4.68 7.51
CA ARG A 79 -9.75 -4.60 7.06
C ARG A 79 -9.98 -5.28 5.71
N LYS A 80 -11.24 -5.66 5.44
CA LYS A 80 -11.64 -6.28 4.16
C LYS A 80 -12.04 -5.25 3.10
N ARG A 81 -12.67 -4.15 3.51
CA ARG A 81 -13.11 -3.08 2.61
C ARG A 81 -12.17 -1.89 2.70
N PRO A 82 -11.53 -1.50 1.60
CA PRO A 82 -10.58 -0.40 1.58
C PRO A 82 -11.26 0.97 1.66
N ARG A 83 -10.47 1.95 2.08
CA ARG A 83 -10.76 3.38 1.98
C ARG A 83 -9.54 4.10 1.42
N PRO A 84 -9.68 5.30 0.84
CA PRO A 84 -8.53 6.11 0.46
C PRO A 84 -7.55 6.29 1.61
N GLY A 85 -6.26 6.15 1.32
CA GLY A 85 -5.18 6.22 2.30
C GLY A 85 -4.85 4.90 3.02
N ASP A 86 -5.65 3.84 2.86
CA ASP A 86 -5.32 2.53 3.42
C ASP A 86 -4.08 1.94 2.75
N LEU A 87 -3.37 1.10 3.49
CA LEU A 87 -2.40 0.17 2.92
C LEU A 87 -3.12 -0.92 2.12
N VAL A 88 -2.54 -1.31 1.00
CA VAL A 88 -2.95 -2.50 0.24
C VAL A 88 -1.78 -3.46 0.14
N PHE A 89 -2.01 -4.73 0.51
CA PHE A 89 -0.99 -5.78 0.54
C PHE A 89 -1.23 -6.84 -0.52
N PHE A 90 -0.13 -7.35 -1.08
CA PHE A 90 -0.15 -8.41 -2.08
C PHE A 90 0.82 -9.53 -1.72
N ARG A 91 0.47 -10.76 -2.16
CA ARG A 91 1.28 -11.98 -1.99
C ARG A 91 1.86 -12.42 -3.32
N ASN A 92 2.95 -13.16 -3.25
CA ASN A 92 3.51 -13.90 -4.38
C ASN A 92 3.80 -13.02 -5.61
N THR A 93 4.23 -11.77 -5.41
CA THR A 93 4.59 -10.86 -6.51
C THR A 93 5.97 -11.21 -7.08
N TRP A 94 7.04 -10.99 -6.32
CA TRP A 94 8.41 -11.34 -6.69
C TRP A 94 9.01 -12.45 -5.82
N ARG A 95 8.35 -12.80 -4.70
CA ARG A 95 8.71 -13.90 -3.79
C ARG A 95 7.44 -14.50 -3.20
N LYS A 96 7.54 -15.71 -2.62
CA LYS A 96 6.46 -16.38 -1.92
C LYS A 96 6.05 -15.60 -0.65
N GLY A 97 4.77 -15.57 -0.34
CA GLY A 97 4.20 -14.88 0.82
C GLY A 97 3.98 -13.39 0.57
N LEU A 98 3.80 -12.61 1.64
CA LEU A 98 3.65 -11.16 1.58
C LEU A 98 4.90 -10.52 0.98
N SER A 99 4.73 -9.81 -0.13
CA SER A 99 5.87 -9.37 -0.93
C SER A 99 5.70 -8.01 -1.59
N HIS A 100 4.50 -7.40 -1.51
CA HIS A 100 4.30 -6.07 -2.07
C HIS A 100 3.25 -5.28 -1.29
N VAL A 101 3.38 -3.94 -1.29
CA VAL A 101 2.50 -3.01 -0.59
C VAL A 101 2.36 -1.72 -1.37
N GLY A 102 1.19 -1.12 -1.28
CA GLY A 102 0.88 0.20 -1.84
C GLY A 102 -0.06 0.98 -0.93
N ILE A 103 -0.51 2.14 -1.41
CA ILE A 103 -1.45 3.03 -0.74
C ILE A 103 -2.69 3.18 -1.63
N VAL A 104 -3.86 2.95 -1.08
CA VAL A 104 -5.13 3.13 -1.78
C VAL A 104 -5.32 4.62 -2.11
N ASP A 105 -5.46 4.91 -3.39
CA ASP A 105 -5.69 6.25 -3.93
C ASP A 105 -7.19 6.59 -3.96
N SER A 106 -7.99 5.69 -4.54
CA SER A 106 -9.44 5.87 -4.64
C SER A 106 -10.19 4.54 -4.63
N VAL A 107 -11.46 4.60 -4.22
CA VAL A 107 -12.38 3.46 -4.20
C VAL A 107 -13.70 3.89 -4.82
N ARG A 108 -14.16 3.15 -5.84
CA ARG A 108 -15.45 3.35 -6.51
C ARG A 108 -16.19 2.02 -6.60
N GLY A 109 -17.06 1.75 -5.64
CA GLY A 109 -17.67 0.44 -5.50
C GLY A 109 -16.64 -0.65 -5.24
N ASP A 110 -16.52 -1.61 -6.13
CA ASP A 110 -15.53 -2.70 -6.07
C ASP A 110 -14.21 -2.36 -6.80
N GLU A 111 -14.15 -1.25 -7.52
CA GLU A 111 -12.92 -0.76 -8.17
C GLU A 111 -12.04 0.01 -7.18
N VAL A 112 -10.78 -0.41 -7.08
CA VAL A 112 -9.76 0.22 -6.23
C VAL A 112 -8.59 0.66 -7.10
N THR A 113 -8.21 1.92 -7.01
CA THR A 113 -6.96 2.42 -7.54
C THR A 113 -5.97 2.61 -6.39
N PHE A 114 -4.73 2.21 -6.59
CA PHE A 114 -3.68 2.34 -5.59
C PHE A 114 -2.37 2.80 -6.22
N VAL A 115 -1.52 3.41 -5.41
CA VAL A 115 -0.18 3.89 -5.79
C VAL A 115 0.87 3.03 -5.11
N HIS A 116 1.87 2.60 -5.84
CA HIS A 116 2.95 1.77 -5.33
C HIS A 116 4.26 2.00 -6.07
N ARG A 117 5.39 1.63 -5.46
CA ARG A 117 6.69 1.60 -6.13
C ARG A 117 6.84 0.28 -6.89
N ALA A 118 6.91 0.36 -8.20
CA ALA A 118 7.12 -0.76 -9.12
C ALA A 118 8.47 -0.63 -9.86
N GLY A 119 8.78 -1.55 -10.76
CA GLY A 119 10.07 -1.57 -11.48
C GLY A 119 10.44 -0.27 -12.21
N LYS A 120 9.45 0.46 -12.73
CA LYS A 120 9.66 1.69 -13.51
C LYS A 120 9.45 3.00 -12.72
N GLY A 121 9.25 2.92 -11.40
CA GLY A 121 8.98 4.10 -10.60
C GLY A 121 7.73 3.95 -9.73
N ILE A 122 7.19 5.06 -9.29
CA ILE A 122 5.96 5.14 -8.52
C ILE A 122 4.80 5.22 -9.50
N VAL A 123 3.93 4.22 -9.50
CA VAL A 123 2.87 4.05 -10.48
C VAL A 123 1.51 3.87 -9.83
N ARG A 124 0.46 4.16 -10.59
CA ARG A 124 -0.93 3.84 -10.22
C ARG A 124 -1.31 2.52 -10.88
N SER A 125 -2.04 1.70 -10.13
CA SER A 125 -2.60 0.43 -10.62
C SER A 125 -4.02 0.23 -10.11
N ARG A 126 -4.77 -0.62 -10.83
CA ARG A 126 -6.17 -0.92 -10.54
C ARG A 126 -6.32 -2.35 -10.08
N LEU A 127 -7.29 -2.57 -9.21
CA LEU A 127 -7.80 -3.90 -8.89
C LEU A 127 -9.33 -3.85 -8.72
N ASP A 128 -9.99 -4.95 -9.02
CA ASP A 128 -11.43 -5.14 -8.84
C ASP A 128 -11.64 -6.24 -7.80
N LEU A 129 -12.31 -5.89 -6.69
CA LEU A 129 -12.54 -6.79 -5.56
C LEU A 129 -13.52 -7.92 -5.88
N ARG A 130 -14.44 -7.68 -6.80
CA ARG A 130 -15.48 -8.63 -7.19
C ARG A 130 -15.03 -9.54 -8.34
N ARG A 131 -14.11 -9.04 -9.19
CA ARG A 131 -13.67 -9.74 -10.41
C ARG A 131 -12.15 -9.84 -10.46
N PRO A 132 -11.51 -10.55 -9.50
CA PRO A 132 -10.05 -10.58 -9.34
C PRO A 132 -9.31 -11.12 -10.57
N HIS A 133 -9.95 -11.95 -11.39
CA HIS A 133 -9.38 -12.56 -12.61
C HIS A 133 -9.68 -11.78 -13.89
N ALA A 134 -10.44 -10.69 -13.83
CA ALA A 134 -10.81 -9.92 -15.01
C ALA A 134 -9.66 -8.99 -15.44
N ARG A 135 -8.98 -9.33 -16.52
CA ARG A 135 -7.82 -8.60 -17.06
C ARG A 135 -8.16 -7.17 -17.48
N ALA A 136 -9.37 -6.90 -17.90
CA ALA A 136 -9.82 -5.56 -18.24
C ALA A 136 -9.96 -4.63 -17.00
N ARG A 137 -10.02 -5.21 -15.80
CA ARG A 137 -10.28 -4.50 -14.55
C ARG A 137 -9.11 -4.50 -13.56
N ASN A 138 -8.15 -5.39 -13.78
CA ASN A 138 -6.99 -5.56 -12.91
C ASN A 138 -5.72 -5.40 -13.73
N ASP A 139 -4.76 -4.66 -13.19
CA ASP A 139 -3.45 -4.51 -13.82
C ASP A 139 -2.56 -5.72 -13.51
N VAL A 140 -1.55 -5.95 -14.37
CA VAL A 140 -0.56 -7.01 -14.15
C VAL A 140 0.43 -6.55 -13.08
N LEU A 141 0.43 -7.22 -11.93
CA LEU A 141 1.34 -6.91 -10.84
C LEU A 141 2.59 -7.80 -10.87
N ARG A 142 2.44 -9.10 -11.06
CA ARG A 142 3.57 -10.01 -11.29
C ARG A 142 3.80 -10.21 -12.77
N ARG A 143 5.01 -9.92 -13.23
CA ARG A 143 5.48 -10.13 -14.61
C ARG A 143 6.32 -11.40 -14.70
N GLY A 144 6.63 -11.83 -15.92
CA GLY A 144 7.49 -12.99 -16.18
C GLY A 144 6.70 -14.22 -16.62
N PRO A 145 7.24 -15.45 -16.44
CA PRO A 145 6.67 -16.68 -17.01
C PRO A 145 5.27 -17.02 -16.52
N ARG A 146 4.91 -16.56 -15.34
CA ARG A 146 3.58 -16.75 -14.72
C ARG A 146 3.03 -15.39 -14.30
N PRO A 147 2.57 -14.57 -15.26
CA PRO A 147 2.02 -13.26 -14.90
C PRO A 147 0.76 -13.44 -14.06
N ALA A 148 0.52 -12.49 -13.14
CA ALA A 148 -0.67 -12.49 -12.32
C ALA A 148 -1.19 -11.06 -12.11
N LEU A 149 -2.50 -10.95 -11.95
CA LEU A 149 -3.21 -9.70 -11.80
C LEU A 149 -3.23 -9.22 -10.34
N THR A 150 -3.43 -7.93 -10.15
CA THR A 150 -3.57 -7.31 -8.83
C THR A 150 -4.63 -7.98 -7.98
N GLY A 151 -5.81 -8.26 -8.54
CA GLY A 151 -6.90 -8.94 -7.84
C GLY A 151 -6.54 -10.35 -7.38
N GLU A 152 -5.81 -11.12 -8.20
CA GLU A 152 -5.37 -12.49 -7.88
C GLU A 152 -4.36 -12.54 -6.73
N LEU A 153 -3.55 -11.50 -6.59
CA LEU A 153 -2.46 -11.42 -5.62
C LEU A 153 -2.84 -10.65 -4.34
N LEU A 154 -4.05 -10.09 -4.29
CA LEU A 154 -4.52 -9.31 -3.15
C LEU A 154 -4.47 -10.12 -1.84
N ALA A 155 -3.88 -9.54 -0.81
CA ALA A 155 -3.80 -10.11 0.53
C ALA A 155 -4.68 -9.39 1.56
N GLY A 156 -5.06 -8.14 1.31
CA GLY A 156 -5.91 -7.35 2.20
C GLY A 156 -5.49 -5.90 2.33
N PHE A 157 -6.12 -5.20 3.25
CA PHE A 157 -5.94 -3.76 3.50
C PHE A 157 -5.69 -3.49 4.98
N ALA A 158 -5.13 -2.31 5.28
CA ALA A 158 -5.00 -1.84 6.67
C ALA A 158 -5.24 -0.34 6.77
N ALA A 159 -5.96 0.04 7.83
CA ALA A 159 -6.30 1.42 8.15
C ALA A 159 -5.12 2.21 8.73
N PRO A 160 -4.86 3.45 8.30
CA PRO A 160 -3.78 4.27 8.84
C PRO A 160 -4.02 4.77 10.26
N ASP A 161 -5.27 5.03 10.61
CA ASP A 161 -5.70 5.61 11.88
C ASP A 161 -5.43 4.74 13.12
N SER A 162 -5.18 3.45 12.93
CA SER A 162 -4.80 2.52 14.01
C SER A 162 -3.29 2.26 14.09
N LEU A 163 -2.51 2.81 13.18
CA LEU A 163 -1.05 2.64 13.13
C LEU A 163 -0.32 3.59 14.11
N PRO A 164 0.97 3.38 14.42
CA PRO A 164 1.72 4.24 15.32
C PRO A 164 1.82 5.70 14.82
N HIS A 165 1.54 6.65 15.70
CA HIS A 165 1.67 8.09 15.48
C HIS A 165 2.77 8.69 16.33
#